data_3a3c4d70c957ac30c2c8c9d5ccda5618
#
_entry.id   3a3c4d70c957ac30c2c8c9d5ccda5618
#
_cell.length_a   1.000
_cell.length_b   1.000
_cell.length_c   1.000
_cell.angle_alpha   90.00
_cell.angle_beta   90.00
_cell.angle_gamma   90.00
#
_symmetry.space_group_name_H-M   'P 1'
#
loop_
_entity.id
_entity.type
_entity.pdbx_description
1 polymer ?
#
loop_
_entity_poly.entity_id
_entity_poly.type
_entity_poly.pdbx_seq_one_letter_code
_entity_poly.pdbx_strand_id
1 'polypeptide(L)' 'MVKRVIIEFSLVEESAEKTNKEIEYEILAHLREDETGIPWVKQVEKVKVTSA' A
#
# COMPACT_ATOMS: atom_id res chain seq x y z
N MET A 1 -17.50 16.38 -6.47
CA MET A 1 -16.54 15.56 -7.20
C MET A 1 -15.50 14.99 -6.28
N VAL A 2 -15.23 13.71 -6.39
CA VAL A 2 -14.27 13.05 -5.51
C VAL A 2 -13.00 12.71 -6.28
N LYS A 3 -11.87 13.00 -5.68
CA LYS A 3 -10.59 12.60 -6.25
C LYS A 3 -10.08 11.37 -5.52
N ARG A 4 -9.44 10.49 -6.27
CA ARG A 4 -8.88 9.26 -5.71
C ARG A 4 -7.40 9.17 -6.04
N VAL A 5 -6.66 8.59 -5.13
CA VAL A 5 -5.23 8.40 -5.31
C VAL A 5 -4.95 6.91 -5.43
N ILE A 6 -4.20 6.56 -6.44
CA ILE A 6 -3.74 5.19 -6.62
C ILE A 6 -2.23 5.21 -6.50
N ILE A 7 -1.70 4.40 -5.62
CA ILE A 7 -0.26 4.35 -5.38
C ILE A 7 0.23 2.93 -5.58
N GLU A 8 1.29 2.79 -6.37
CA GLU A 8 1.92 1.48 -6.58
C GLU A 8 3.24 1.47 -5.83
N PHE A 9 3.44 0.42 -5.06
CA PHE A 9 4.69 0.20 -4.36
C PHE A 9 5.31 -1.10 -4.84
N SER A 10 6.64 -1.15 -4.84
CA SER A 10 7.29 -2.45 -4.87
C SER A 10 7.52 -2.86 -3.42
N LEU A 11 7.44 -4.14 -3.16
CA LEU A 11 7.58 -4.67 -1.81
C LEU A 11 8.92 -5.38 -1.65
N VAL A 12 9.36 -5.50 -0.39
CA VAL A 12 10.60 -6.21 -0.11
C VAL A 12 10.44 -7.70 -0.39
N GLU A 13 11.55 -8.39 -0.62
CA GLU A 13 11.49 -9.81 -0.99
C GLU A 13 10.87 -10.67 0.10
N GLU A 14 11.04 -10.31 1.34
CA GLU A 14 10.47 -11.06 2.45
C GLU A 14 8.95 -11.15 2.38
N SER A 15 8.32 -10.22 1.68
CA SER A 15 6.87 -10.24 1.53
C SER A 15 6.40 -11.46 0.74
N ALA A 16 7.28 -12.11 -0.02
CA ALA A 16 6.91 -13.29 -0.79
C ALA A 16 6.51 -14.47 0.10
N GLU A 17 6.87 -14.43 1.37
CA GLU A 17 6.49 -15.48 2.32
C GLU A 17 5.06 -15.34 2.82
N LYS A 18 4.41 -14.25 2.49
CA LYS A 18 3.03 -14.00 2.89
C LYS A 18 2.12 -14.09 1.70
N THR A 19 0.85 -14.41 1.95
CA THR A 19 -0.12 -14.39 0.87
C THR A 19 -0.49 -12.96 0.51
N ASN A 20 -1.00 -12.77 -0.68
CA ASN A 20 -1.42 -11.44 -1.11
C ASN A 20 -2.46 -10.85 -0.17
N LYS A 21 -3.40 -11.67 0.30
CA LYS A 21 -4.45 -11.19 1.19
C LYS A 21 -3.91 -10.76 2.54
N GLU A 22 -2.93 -11.49 3.04
CA GLU A 22 -2.32 -11.11 4.30
C GLU A 22 -1.63 -9.76 4.21
N ILE A 23 -0.91 -9.53 3.12
CA ILE A 23 -0.22 -8.27 2.91
C ILE A 23 -1.22 -7.14 2.76
N GLU A 24 -2.27 -7.36 1.98
CA GLU A 24 -3.31 -6.36 1.79
C GLU A 24 -3.96 -5.96 3.11
N TYR A 25 -4.23 -6.95 3.95
CA TYR A 25 -4.84 -6.69 5.24
C TYR A 25 -3.92 -5.88 6.14
N GLU A 26 -2.65 -6.24 6.19
CA GLU A 26 -1.70 -5.55 7.06
C GLU A 26 -1.50 -4.11 6.63
N ILE A 27 -1.39 -3.88 5.32
CA ILE A 27 -1.22 -2.53 4.82
C ILE A 27 -2.46 -1.69 5.12
N LEU A 28 -3.63 -2.25 4.87
CA LEU A 28 -4.88 -1.53 5.12
C LEU A 28 -5.04 -1.19 6.60
N ALA A 29 -4.72 -2.14 7.47
CA ALA A 29 -4.83 -1.90 8.91
C ALA A 29 -3.91 -0.77 9.37
N HIS A 30 -2.69 -0.74 8.85
CA HIS A 30 -1.76 0.33 9.22
C HIS A 30 -2.25 1.69 8.75
N LEU A 31 -2.80 1.75 7.56
CA LEU A 31 -3.32 3.01 7.04
C LEU A 31 -4.50 3.51 7.84
N ARG A 32 -5.34 2.60 8.31
CA ARG A 32 -6.51 2.98 9.10
C ARG A 32 -6.18 3.40 10.50
N GLU A 33 -5.07 2.91 11.04
CA GLU A 33 -4.70 3.22 12.41
C GLU A 33 -3.74 4.40 12.51
N ASP A 34 -3.63 5.14 11.43
CA ASP A 34 -2.83 6.35 11.43
C ASP A 34 -1.35 6.09 11.68
N GLU A 35 -0.85 5.08 11.07
CA GLU A 35 0.55 4.79 11.21
C GLU A 35 1.38 5.55 10.18
N THR A 36 2.60 5.82 10.56
CA THR A 36 3.48 6.59 9.71
C THR A 36 4.25 5.74 8.72
N GLY A 37 4.14 4.43 8.83
CA GLY A 37 4.84 3.54 7.92
C GLY A 37 3.91 2.53 7.31
N ILE A 38 4.21 2.14 6.09
CA ILE A 38 3.47 1.09 5.41
C ILE A 38 4.36 -0.14 5.40
N PRO A 39 3.89 -1.28 5.95
CA PRO A 39 4.74 -2.47 6.06
C PRO A 39 5.09 -3.02 4.68
N TRP A 40 6.27 -3.64 4.60
CA TRP A 40 6.75 -4.36 3.43
C TRP A 40 7.14 -3.49 2.24
N VAL A 41 7.01 -2.17 2.34
CA VAL A 41 7.32 -1.29 1.21
C VAL A 41 8.82 -1.18 0.99
N LYS A 42 9.24 -1.37 -0.25
CA LYS A 42 10.61 -1.14 -0.65
C LYS A 42 10.75 0.26 -1.21
N GLN A 43 9.89 0.62 -2.18
CA GLN A 43 9.90 1.97 -2.72
C GLN A 43 8.57 2.24 -3.42
N VAL A 44 8.26 3.52 -3.56
CA VAL A 44 7.08 3.95 -4.28
C VAL A 44 7.41 4.00 -5.77
N GLU A 45 6.62 3.29 -6.57
CA GLU A 45 6.85 3.22 -8.00
C GLU A 45 6.04 4.25 -8.76
N LYS A 46 4.82 4.51 -8.32
CA LYS A 46 3.91 5.35 -9.09
C LYS A 46 2.84 5.94 -8.19
N VAL A 47 2.49 7.18 -8.46
CA VAL A 47 1.35 7.82 -7.81
C VAL A 47 0.48 8.40 -8.90
N LYS A 48 -0.82 8.11 -8.84
CA LYS A 48 -1.76 8.61 -9.82
C LYS A 48 -2.98 9.15 -9.10
N VAL A 49 -3.45 10.31 -9.55
CA VAL A 49 -4.67 10.91 -9.01
C VAL A 49 -5.72 10.92 -10.11
N THR A 50 -6.92 10.44 -9.76
CA THR A 50 -8.03 10.45 -10.70
C THR A 50 -9.20 11.23 -10.09
N SER A 51 -10.02 11.78 -10.96
CA SER A 51 -11.24 12.46 -10.54
C SER A 51 -12.43 11.62 -10.96
N ALA A 52 -13.37 11.49 -10.05
CA ALA A 52 -14.57 10.70 -10.33
C ALA A 52 -15.80 11.56 -10.27
#